data_1c6477f50dfaddfdae39fe36d8c9be8a
#
_entry.id   1c6477f50dfaddfdae39fe36d8c9be8a
#
_cell.length_a   1.000
_cell.length_b   1.000
_cell.length_c   1.000
_cell.angle_alpha   90.00
_cell.angle_beta   90.00
_cell.angle_gamma   90.00
#
_symmetry.space_group_name_H-M   'P 1'
#
loop_
_entity.id
_entity.type
_entity.pdbx_description
1 polymer ?
#
loop_
_entity_poly.entity_id
_entity_poly.type
_entity_poly.pdbx_seq_one_letter_code
_entity_poly.pdbx_strand_id
1 'polypeptide(L)'
;MDFDYTESEQFFRQEVQDFLRENLPPKKDRDENFLKNWLEKVREKGWVGFSWPKAFGGSDGGLIEQAILKEEMALAKAPPLGTSMMGLAWVGPGIMEYGTEEQKKKFIPDILDSKVTWCTGYSEPNHGSDLAAIQCKAELVGDHYLVNGQKIWTTGAPWSQWIILLTRTDFKAKSKHEGITCFLVPMDSPGVEVKPIKNMAGDKHFAEIFFTDVQVPVENRLGAEGEGWKVTVSALANERSSIGEVTQMFSKLDELKDLVKSTRVQGRPAAEDPAVRPVSYTHLTLPTKRIV
;
A
#
# COMPACT_ATOMS: atom_id res chain seq x y z
N MET A 1 4.22 -32.02 -7.91
CA MET A 1 4.51 -30.57 -8.08
C MET A 1 5.64 -30.32 -7.10
N ASP A 2 6.79 -29.88 -7.59
CA ASP A 2 7.96 -29.57 -6.75
C ASP A 2 7.79 -28.12 -6.30
N PHE A 3 7.90 -27.89 -4.99
CA PHE A 3 7.81 -26.55 -4.38
C PHE A 3 9.14 -26.10 -3.80
N ASP A 4 10.23 -26.84 -4.08
CA ASP A 4 11.56 -26.45 -3.64
C ASP A 4 12.05 -25.25 -4.44
N TYR A 5 12.76 -24.37 -3.77
CA TYR A 5 13.40 -23.22 -4.40
C TYR A 5 14.59 -23.66 -5.27
N THR A 6 14.75 -23.01 -6.40
CA THR A 6 15.94 -23.15 -7.25
C THR A 6 17.20 -22.68 -6.51
N GLU A 7 18.38 -23.07 -7.00
CA GLU A 7 19.67 -22.61 -6.41
C GLU A 7 19.79 -21.08 -6.41
N SER A 8 19.33 -20.40 -7.46
CA SER A 8 19.33 -18.94 -7.53
C SER A 8 18.40 -18.29 -6.52
N GLU A 9 17.22 -18.87 -6.29
CA GLU A 9 16.25 -18.38 -5.29
C GLU A 9 16.76 -18.63 -3.86
N GLN A 10 17.42 -19.77 -3.61
CA GLN A 10 18.08 -20.04 -2.33
C GLN A 10 19.25 -19.07 -2.08
N PHE A 11 20.04 -18.76 -3.10
CA PHE A 11 21.12 -17.78 -3.01
C PHE A 11 20.56 -16.38 -2.67
N PHE A 12 19.49 -15.96 -3.35
CA PHE A 12 18.82 -14.69 -3.04
C PHE A 12 18.27 -14.67 -1.61
N ARG A 13 17.66 -15.76 -1.14
CA ARG A 13 17.22 -15.88 0.26
C ARG A 13 18.38 -15.68 1.24
N GLN A 14 19.53 -16.32 0.96
CA GLN A 14 20.71 -16.15 1.80
C GLN A 14 21.20 -14.69 1.79
N GLU A 15 21.20 -14.03 0.62
CA GLU A 15 21.55 -12.61 0.52
C GLU A 15 20.66 -11.73 1.40
N VAL A 16 19.35 -11.97 1.38
CA VAL A 16 18.40 -11.23 2.23
C VAL A 16 18.66 -11.48 3.71
N GLN A 17 18.89 -12.73 4.11
CA GLN A 17 19.18 -13.09 5.50
C GLN A 17 20.49 -12.46 5.99
N ASP A 18 21.53 -12.45 5.17
CA ASP A 18 22.82 -11.84 5.50
C ASP A 18 22.69 -10.33 5.67
N PHE A 19 22.00 -9.67 4.74
CA PHE A 19 21.68 -8.24 4.85
C PHE A 19 20.93 -7.92 6.15
N LEU A 20 19.91 -8.70 6.49
CA LEU A 20 19.15 -8.52 7.72
C LEU A 20 20.01 -8.68 8.97
N ARG A 21 20.89 -9.69 8.99
CA ARG A 21 21.83 -9.93 10.10
C ARG A 21 22.77 -8.75 10.32
N GLU A 22 23.26 -8.16 9.23
CA GLU A 22 24.22 -7.06 9.27
C GLU A 22 23.57 -5.70 9.58
N ASN A 23 22.34 -5.48 9.12
CA ASN A 23 21.74 -4.14 9.08
C ASN A 23 20.51 -3.96 9.98
N LEU A 24 20.01 -5.04 10.61
CA LEU A 24 18.81 -4.98 11.46
C LEU A 24 19.17 -5.23 12.93
N PRO A 25 19.55 -4.20 13.69
CA PRO A 25 19.84 -4.35 15.10
C PRO A 25 18.56 -4.67 15.90
N PRO A 26 18.67 -5.25 17.11
CA PRO A 26 17.56 -5.43 18.02
C PRO A 26 16.76 -4.14 18.20
N LYS A 27 15.45 -4.24 18.35
CA LYS A 27 14.56 -3.06 18.43
C LYS A 27 14.98 -2.04 19.49
N LYS A 28 15.50 -2.50 20.63
CA LYS A 28 15.98 -1.67 21.73
C LYS A 28 17.23 -0.83 21.40
N ASP A 29 17.99 -1.25 20.39
CA ASP A 29 19.27 -0.65 20.00
C ASP A 29 19.11 0.27 18.77
N ARG A 30 17.86 0.48 18.28
CA ARG A 30 17.56 1.36 17.15
C ARG A 30 17.43 2.81 17.63
N ASP A 31 18.27 3.67 17.07
CA ASP A 31 18.26 5.12 17.34
C ASP A 31 17.21 5.86 16.47
N GLU A 32 17.12 7.16 16.62
CA GLU A 32 16.21 8.03 15.87
C GLU A 32 16.51 8.09 14.36
N ASN A 33 17.75 7.82 13.95
CA ASN A 33 18.18 7.81 12.56
C ASN A 33 18.05 6.43 11.91
N PHE A 34 17.75 5.40 12.68
CA PHE A 34 17.71 4.02 12.20
C PHE A 34 16.81 3.86 10.98
N LEU A 35 15.58 4.39 11.02
CA LEU A 35 14.63 4.22 9.91
C LEU A 35 15.13 4.90 8.62
N LYS A 36 15.73 6.08 8.73
CA LYS A 36 16.32 6.78 7.59
C LYS A 36 17.45 5.95 6.96
N ASN A 37 18.42 5.53 7.78
CA ASN A 37 19.54 4.71 7.33
C ASN A 37 19.07 3.36 6.75
N TRP A 38 18.03 2.77 7.32
CA TRP A 38 17.43 1.56 6.80
C TRP A 38 16.86 1.77 5.39
N LEU A 39 16.07 2.83 5.19
CA LEU A 39 15.47 3.15 3.89
C LEU A 39 16.54 3.43 2.82
N GLU A 40 17.63 4.12 3.16
CA GLU A 40 18.75 4.33 2.26
C GLU A 40 19.39 2.99 1.84
N LYS A 41 19.68 2.09 2.79
CA LYS A 41 20.27 0.78 2.50
C LYS A 41 19.39 -0.13 1.65
N VAL A 42 18.09 -0.20 1.93
CA VAL A 42 17.18 -1.02 1.11
C VAL A 42 16.97 -0.41 -0.27
N ARG A 43 17.09 0.92 -0.40
CA ARG A 43 17.08 1.62 -1.68
C ARG A 43 18.33 1.30 -2.51
N GLU A 44 19.51 1.32 -1.91
CA GLU A 44 20.80 0.96 -2.53
C GLU A 44 20.80 -0.49 -3.02
N LYS A 45 20.17 -1.41 -2.28
CA LYS A 45 19.96 -2.81 -2.69
C LYS A 45 18.97 -2.97 -3.85
N GLY A 46 18.24 -1.91 -4.24
CA GLY A 46 17.19 -1.98 -5.25
C GLY A 46 15.94 -2.70 -4.77
N TRP A 47 15.74 -2.86 -3.46
CA TRP A 47 14.60 -3.60 -2.90
C TRP A 47 13.35 -2.73 -2.73
N VAL A 48 13.49 -1.42 -2.76
CA VAL A 48 12.35 -0.51 -2.90
C VAL A 48 11.86 -0.58 -4.36
N GLY A 49 10.60 -0.91 -4.57
CA GLY A 49 10.09 -1.16 -5.91
C GLY A 49 10.74 -2.38 -6.59
N PHE A 50 11.02 -3.44 -5.84
CA PHE A 50 11.79 -4.61 -6.28
C PHE A 50 11.30 -5.22 -7.59
N SER A 51 9.98 -5.32 -7.79
CA SER A 51 9.37 -5.84 -9.02
C SER A 51 9.25 -4.80 -10.16
N TRP A 52 9.62 -3.53 -9.90
CA TRP A 52 9.55 -2.51 -10.93
C TRP A 52 10.65 -2.69 -11.98
N PRO A 53 10.40 -2.29 -13.24
CA PRO A 53 11.44 -2.33 -14.27
C PRO A 53 12.67 -1.51 -13.90
N LYS A 54 13.86 -2.01 -14.25
CA LYS A 54 15.14 -1.29 -14.06
C LYS A 54 15.15 0.08 -14.68
N ALA A 55 14.46 0.26 -15.83
CA ALA A 55 14.31 1.55 -16.48
C ALA A 55 13.69 2.64 -15.58
N PHE A 56 12.94 2.23 -14.55
CA PHE A 56 12.32 3.11 -13.56
C PHE A 56 13.00 3.03 -12.19
N GLY A 57 14.17 2.42 -12.10
CA GLY A 57 14.94 2.33 -10.85
C GLY A 57 14.54 1.17 -9.92
N GLY A 58 13.75 0.22 -10.41
CA GLY A 58 13.49 -1.06 -9.76
C GLY A 58 14.56 -2.10 -10.07
N SER A 59 14.29 -3.37 -9.74
CA SER A 59 15.26 -4.48 -9.89
C SER A 59 14.82 -5.55 -10.90
N ASP A 60 13.67 -5.41 -11.56
CA ASP A 60 13.03 -6.47 -12.37
C ASP A 60 12.86 -7.79 -11.60
N GLY A 61 12.71 -7.71 -10.27
CA GLY A 61 12.64 -8.89 -9.40
C GLY A 61 11.46 -9.79 -9.73
N GLY A 62 11.72 -11.08 -9.80
CA GLY A 62 10.72 -12.11 -10.09
C GLY A 62 9.71 -12.27 -8.94
N LEU A 63 8.60 -12.95 -9.25
CA LEU A 63 7.51 -13.16 -8.29
C LEU A 63 7.98 -13.98 -7.06
N ILE A 64 8.78 -15.03 -7.27
CA ILE A 64 9.27 -15.88 -6.19
C ILE A 64 10.29 -15.13 -5.34
N GLU A 65 11.22 -14.40 -5.95
CA GLU A 65 12.20 -13.57 -5.25
C GLU A 65 11.50 -12.47 -4.43
N GLN A 66 10.43 -11.87 -4.98
CA GLN A 66 9.62 -10.91 -4.23
C GLN A 66 8.93 -11.55 -3.01
N ALA A 67 8.46 -12.79 -3.15
CA ALA A 67 7.87 -13.54 -2.04
C ALA A 67 8.94 -13.86 -0.97
N ILE A 68 10.13 -14.29 -1.37
CA ILE A 68 11.27 -14.55 -0.49
C ILE A 68 11.64 -13.26 0.29
N LEU A 69 11.80 -12.14 -0.41
CA LEU A 69 12.15 -10.87 0.21
C LEU A 69 11.12 -10.46 1.27
N LYS A 70 9.83 -10.55 0.94
CA LYS A 70 8.75 -10.23 1.88
C LYS A 70 8.71 -11.18 3.07
N GLU A 71 8.91 -12.47 2.84
CA GLU A 71 8.94 -13.50 3.88
C GLU A 71 10.07 -13.23 4.89
N GLU A 72 11.30 -13.08 4.41
CA GLU A 72 12.45 -12.85 5.28
C GLU A 72 12.35 -11.53 6.05
N MET A 73 11.86 -10.45 5.40
CA MET A 73 11.58 -9.18 6.07
C MET A 73 10.54 -9.33 7.18
N ALA A 74 9.47 -10.09 6.93
CA ALA A 74 8.40 -10.33 7.90
C ALA A 74 8.89 -11.19 9.08
N LEU A 75 9.64 -12.27 8.83
CA LEU A 75 10.23 -13.13 9.86
C LEU A 75 11.18 -12.36 10.78
N ALA A 76 12.00 -11.50 10.19
CA ALA A 76 12.92 -10.65 10.94
C ALA A 76 12.25 -9.45 11.64
N LYS A 77 10.95 -9.21 11.42
CA LYS A 77 10.23 -8.01 11.90
C LYS A 77 10.94 -6.72 11.48
N ALA A 78 11.43 -6.73 10.24
CA ALA A 78 12.10 -5.58 9.64
C ALA A 78 11.12 -4.42 9.39
N PRO A 79 11.60 -3.16 9.37
CA PRO A 79 10.78 -2.05 8.90
C PRO A 79 10.35 -2.23 7.44
N PRO A 80 9.33 -1.50 6.99
CA PRO A 80 8.91 -1.56 5.60
C PRO A 80 10.04 -1.13 4.65
N LEU A 81 9.97 -1.61 3.40
CA LEU A 81 10.94 -1.29 2.34
C LEU A 81 10.78 0.13 1.80
N GLY A 82 9.70 0.83 2.13
CA GLY A 82 9.44 2.21 1.75
C GLY A 82 8.34 2.82 2.60
N THR A 83 8.24 4.15 2.62
CA THR A 83 7.26 4.87 3.46
C THR A 83 5.86 4.93 2.86
N SER A 84 5.73 4.71 1.56
CA SER A 84 4.46 4.82 0.84
C SER A 84 4.05 3.50 0.18
N MET A 85 3.32 2.67 0.92
CA MET A 85 2.75 1.44 0.35
C MET A 85 1.87 1.74 -0.87
N MET A 86 1.02 2.78 -0.79
CA MET A 86 0.16 3.20 -1.91
C MET A 86 0.98 3.69 -3.10
N GLY A 87 2.06 4.44 -2.86
CA GLY A 87 3.00 4.87 -3.89
C GLY A 87 3.62 3.70 -4.63
N LEU A 88 4.10 2.70 -3.89
CA LEU A 88 4.79 1.53 -4.45
C LEU A 88 3.84 0.54 -5.13
N ALA A 89 2.66 0.28 -4.54
CA ALA A 89 1.77 -0.79 -5.01
C ALA A 89 0.78 -0.32 -6.09
N TRP A 90 0.38 0.96 -6.10
CA TRP A 90 -0.67 1.48 -6.99
C TRP A 90 -0.21 2.64 -7.85
N VAL A 91 0.28 3.70 -7.22
CA VAL A 91 0.52 4.97 -7.92
C VAL A 91 1.70 4.87 -8.88
N GLY A 92 2.82 4.33 -8.43
CA GLY A 92 4.00 4.14 -9.25
C GLY A 92 3.74 3.29 -10.50
N PRO A 93 3.17 2.08 -10.37
CA PRO A 93 2.74 1.28 -11.54
C PRO A 93 1.81 2.04 -12.48
N GLY A 94 0.81 2.75 -11.96
CA GLY A 94 -0.08 3.58 -12.76
C GLY A 94 0.63 4.69 -13.51
N ILE A 95 1.60 5.38 -12.86
CA ILE A 95 2.40 6.43 -13.50
C ILE A 95 3.35 5.83 -14.56
N MET A 96 3.98 4.67 -14.29
CA MET A 96 4.85 4.01 -15.26
C MET A 96 4.11 3.65 -16.53
N GLU A 97 2.87 3.21 -16.43
CA GLU A 97 2.06 2.75 -17.56
C GLU A 97 1.34 3.90 -18.30
N TYR A 98 0.71 4.82 -17.55
CA TYR A 98 -0.18 5.86 -18.11
C TYR A 98 0.34 7.29 -17.97
N GLY A 99 1.41 7.50 -17.23
CA GLY A 99 1.96 8.85 -17.00
C GLY A 99 2.74 9.39 -18.19
N THR A 100 2.78 10.71 -18.29
CA THR A 100 3.70 11.41 -19.22
C THR A 100 5.15 11.23 -18.75
N GLU A 101 6.11 11.50 -19.64
CA GLU A 101 7.54 11.43 -19.27
C GLU A 101 7.90 12.42 -18.15
N GLU A 102 7.22 13.58 -18.11
CA GLU A 102 7.38 14.57 -17.04
C GLU A 102 6.86 14.02 -15.70
N GLN A 103 5.69 13.39 -15.70
CA GLN A 103 5.12 12.76 -14.51
C GLN A 103 6.02 11.62 -14.02
N LYS A 104 6.52 10.77 -14.92
CA LYS A 104 7.46 9.69 -14.57
C LYS A 104 8.73 10.22 -13.93
N LYS A 105 9.35 11.23 -14.53
CA LYS A 105 10.57 11.87 -14.00
C LYS A 105 10.36 12.56 -12.66
N LYS A 106 9.17 13.12 -12.43
CA LYS A 106 8.83 13.82 -11.20
C LYS A 106 8.54 12.87 -10.04
N PHE A 107 7.69 11.88 -10.26
CA PHE A 107 7.11 11.10 -9.16
C PHE A 107 7.80 9.77 -8.88
N ILE A 108 8.32 9.09 -9.91
CA ILE A 108 8.91 7.76 -9.73
C ILE A 108 10.12 7.79 -8.77
N PRO A 109 11.10 8.69 -8.93
CA PRO A 109 12.22 8.77 -7.99
C PRO A 109 11.77 9.10 -6.57
N ASP A 110 10.83 10.03 -6.39
CA ASP A 110 10.37 10.44 -5.07
C ASP A 110 9.62 9.33 -4.32
N ILE A 111 8.89 8.46 -5.04
CA ILE A 111 8.26 7.26 -4.47
C ILE A 111 9.34 6.27 -4.00
N LEU A 112 10.32 5.97 -4.85
CA LEU A 112 11.40 5.03 -4.54
C LEU A 112 12.31 5.52 -3.41
N ASP A 113 12.56 6.81 -3.35
CA ASP A 113 13.38 7.44 -2.32
C ASP A 113 12.58 7.70 -1.02
N SER A 114 11.33 7.26 -0.96
CA SER A 114 10.45 7.46 0.20
C SER A 114 10.28 8.93 0.63
N LYS A 115 10.39 9.86 -0.34
CA LYS A 115 10.24 11.30 -0.09
C LYS A 115 8.80 11.76 -0.05
N VAL A 116 7.90 11.01 -0.69
CA VAL A 116 6.48 11.35 -0.78
C VAL A 116 5.60 10.18 -0.36
N THR A 117 4.52 10.49 0.34
CA THR A 117 3.46 9.53 0.66
C THR A 117 2.21 9.82 -0.14
N TRP A 118 1.50 8.75 -0.49
CA TRP A 118 0.33 8.78 -1.35
C TRP A 118 -0.88 8.16 -0.66
N CYS A 119 -2.06 8.68 -0.97
CA CYS A 119 -3.33 8.03 -0.67
C CYS A 119 -4.19 7.89 -1.92
N THR A 120 -5.31 7.15 -1.81
CA THR A 120 -6.22 6.85 -2.91
C THR A 120 -7.59 7.45 -2.68
N GLY A 121 -8.05 8.36 -3.53
CA GLY A 121 -9.36 8.97 -3.50
C GLY A 121 -10.34 8.24 -4.42
N TYR A 122 -10.80 7.04 -4.00
CA TYR A 122 -11.67 6.18 -4.81
C TYR A 122 -13.11 6.21 -4.29
N SER A 123 -13.34 5.60 -3.14
CA SER A 123 -14.69 5.42 -2.58
C SER A 123 -15.34 6.74 -2.19
N GLU A 124 -16.67 6.82 -2.39
CA GLU A 124 -17.53 7.89 -1.94
C GLU A 124 -18.57 7.35 -0.94
N PRO A 125 -19.25 8.19 -0.14
CA PRO A 125 -20.20 7.71 0.85
C PRO A 125 -21.25 6.74 0.31
N ASN A 126 -21.70 6.94 -0.92
CA ASN A 126 -22.70 6.08 -1.58
C ASN A 126 -22.12 5.12 -2.62
N HIS A 127 -20.83 5.20 -2.92
CA HIS A 127 -20.17 4.49 -4.02
C HIS A 127 -18.85 3.86 -3.58
N GLY A 128 -18.92 2.74 -2.85
CA GLY A 128 -17.78 1.92 -2.48
C GLY A 128 -17.63 0.72 -3.42
N SER A 129 -18.46 -0.31 -3.25
CA SER A 129 -18.44 -1.50 -4.11
C SER A 129 -18.85 -1.18 -5.56
N ASP A 130 -19.77 -0.25 -5.78
CA ASP A 130 -20.07 0.28 -7.12
C ASP A 130 -19.21 1.53 -7.39
N LEU A 131 -17.89 1.33 -7.45
CA LEU A 131 -16.92 2.41 -7.68
C LEU A 131 -17.19 3.13 -9.01
N ALA A 132 -17.68 2.43 -10.03
CA ALA A 132 -17.98 3.04 -11.32
C ALA A 132 -19.12 4.05 -11.29
N ALA A 133 -19.86 4.18 -10.19
CA ALA A 133 -20.95 5.15 -10.02
C ALA A 133 -20.53 6.44 -9.30
N ILE A 134 -19.23 6.68 -9.08
CA ILE A 134 -18.73 7.88 -8.39
C ILE A 134 -19.28 9.18 -8.99
N GLN A 135 -19.45 10.17 -8.11
CA GLN A 135 -20.06 11.46 -8.41
C GLN A 135 -19.10 12.66 -8.19
N CYS A 136 -17.96 12.45 -7.55
CA CYS A 136 -16.94 13.50 -7.43
C CYS A 136 -16.59 14.01 -8.83
N LYS A 137 -16.92 15.27 -9.08
CA LYS A 137 -16.96 15.89 -10.41
C LYS A 137 -15.64 16.60 -10.70
N ALA A 138 -15.20 16.54 -11.95
CA ALA A 138 -14.15 17.41 -12.48
C ALA A 138 -14.59 18.03 -13.80
N GLU A 139 -14.64 19.35 -13.87
CA GLU A 139 -14.99 20.10 -15.06
C GLU A 139 -13.78 20.84 -15.60
N LEU A 140 -13.52 20.71 -16.90
CA LEU A 140 -12.43 21.44 -17.56
C LEU A 140 -12.81 22.93 -17.71
N VAL A 141 -11.99 23.80 -17.13
CA VAL A 141 -12.12 25.25 -17.20
C VAL A 141 -10.77 25.85 -17.62
N GLY A 142 -10.65 26.18 -18.89
CA GLY A 142 -9.39 26.67 -19.44
C GLY A 142 -8.29 25.60 -19.41
N ASP A 143 -7.24 25.83 -18.63
CA ASP A 143 -6.05 24.98 -18.49
C ASP A 143 -6.05 24.11 -17.22
N HIS A 144 -7.15 24.06 -16.48
CA HIS A 144 -7.29 23.26 -15.28
C HIS A 144 -8.68 22.61 -15.16
N TYR A 145 -8.77 21.56 -14.34
CA TYR A 145 -10.04 20.96 -13.93
C TYR A 145 -10.46 21.54 -12.58
N LEU A 146 -11.73 21.92 -12.47
CA LEU A 146 -12.36 22.32 -11.23
C LEU A 146 -13.01 21.10 -10.58
N VAL A 147 -12.45 20.66 -9.46
CA VAL A 147 -12.87 19.43 -8.78
C VAL A 147 -13.77 19.75 -7.58
N ASN A 148 -14.94 19.11 -7.56
CA ASN A 148 -15.92 19.22 -6.48
C ASN A 148 -16.45 17.85 -6.09
N GLY A 149 -16.51 17.56 -4.80
CA GLY A 149 -17.07 16.30 -4.29
C GLY A 149 -16.46 15.84 -2.98
N GLN A 150 -16.60 14.55 -2.71
CA GLN A 150 -16.18 13.96 -1.46
C GLN A 150 -15.63 12.55 -1.69
N LYS A 151 -14.61 12.19 -0.92
CA LYS A 151 -14.09 10.82 -0.83
C LYS A 151 -14.10 10.37 0.62
N ILE A 152 -14.22 9.05 0.85
CA ILE A 152 -14.28 8.47 2.20
C ILE A 152 -13.45 7.19 2.27
N TRP A 153 -13.10 6.81 3.49
CA TRP A 153 -12.27 5.63 3.79
C TRP A 153 -10.86 5.73 3.19
N THR A 154 -10.38 6.95 2.96
CA THR A 154 -9.05 7.17 2.38
C THR A 154 -7.98 6.89 3.41
N THR A 155 -7.33 5.73 3.26
CA THR A 155 -6.25 5.29 4.13
C THR A 155 -5.04 6.19 3.96
N GLY A 156 -4.46 6.66 5.07
CA GLY A 156 -3.25 7.47 5.08
C GLY A 156 -3.43 8.93 4.69
N ALA A 157 -4.62 9.38 4.33
CA ALA A 157 -4.87 10.77 3.92
C ALA A 157 -4.37 11.83 4.91
N PRO A 158 -4.46 11.64 6.26
CA PRO A 158 -4.00 12.65 7.20
C PRO A 158 -2.51 13.02 7.13
N TRP A 159 -1.69 12.17 6.51
CA TRP A 159 -0.23 12.39 6.38
C TRP A 159 0.31 12.24 4.95
N SER A 160 -0.59 12.05 3.97
CA SER A 160 -0.19 11.96 2.55
C SER A 160 0.02 13.35 1.97
N GLN A 161 1.04 13.50 1.12
CA GLN A 161 1.29 14.71 0.35
C GLN A 161 0.52 14.73 -0.96
N TRP A 162 0.22 13.56 -1.52
CA TRP A 162 -0.46 13.41 -2.79
C TRP A 162 -1.61 12.40 -2.72
N ILE A 163 -2.62 12.62 -3.54
CA ILE A 163 -3.73 11.69 -3.75
C ILE A 163 -3.85 11.32 -5.23
N ILE A 164 -3.98 10.02 -5.51
CA ILE A 164 -4.50 9.56 -6.79
C ILE A 164 -6.03 9.59 -6.72
N LEU A 165 -6.65 10.48 -7.48
CA LEU A 165 -8.06 10.84 -7.35
C LEU A 165 -8.86 10.41 -8.57
N LEU A 166 -9.91 9.63 -8.37
CA LEU A 166 -10.89 9.31 -9.39
C LEU A 166 -12.06 10.31 -9.34
N THR A 167 -12.36 10.89 -10.48
CA THR A 167 -13.47 11.82 -10.64
C THR A 167 -14.32 11.47 -11.86
N ARG A 168 -15.49 12.05 -11.94
CA ARG A 168 -16.32 11.99 -13.12
C ARG A 168 -16.18 13.27 -13.95
N THR A 169 -15.69 13.11 -15.18
CA THR A 169 -15.59 14.20 -16.16
C THR A 169 -16.72 14.18 -17.18
N ASP A 170 -17.29 12.98 -17.47
CA ASP A 170 -18.44 12.86 -18.36
C ASP A 170 -19.58 12.07 -17.70
N PHE A 171 -20.69 12.76 -17.40
CA PHE A 171 -21.92 12.17 -16.87
C PHE A 171 -22.84 11.60 -17.96
N LYS A 172 -22.53 11.82 -19.25
CA LYS A 172 -23.32 11.36 -20.40
C LYS A 172 -22.66 10.20 -21.16
N ALA A 173 -21.51 9.72 -20.68
CA ALA A 173 -20.82 8.60 -21.27
C ALA A 173 -21.74 7.37 -21.40
N LYS A 174 -21.57 6.60 -22.47
CA LYS A 174 -22.40 5.39 -22.75
C LYS A 174 -22.25 4.33 -21.66
N SER A 175 -21.08 4.22 -21.09
CA SER A 175 -20.74 3.34 -19.97
C SER A 175 -20.32 4.17 -18.77
N LYS A 176 -20.75 3.78 -17.57
CA LYS A 176 -20.33 4.44 -16.32
C LYS A 176 -18.80 4.37 -16.09
N HIS A 177 -18.09 3.46 -16.76
CA HIS A 177 -16.63 3.35 -16.71
C HIS A 177 -15.92 4.39 -17.57
N GLU A 178 -16.50 4.77 -18.71
CA GLU A 178 -15.89 5.69 -19.69
C GLU A 178 -15.87 7.16 -19.22
N GLY A 179 -16.75 7.55 -18.33
CA GLY A 179 -16.82 8.93 -17.82
C GLY A 179 -15.89 9.22 -16.65
N ILE A 180 -14.97 8.33 -16.30
CA ILE A 180 -14.09 8.45 -15.14
C ILE A 180 -12.70 8.89 -15.59
N THR A 181 -12.13 9.89 -14.92
CA THR A 181 -10.78 10.40 -15.15
C THR A 181 -9.98 10.35 -13.85
N CYS A 182 -8.68 10.06 -13.99
CA CYS A 182 -7.75 9.96 -12.87
C CYS A 182 -6.84 11.18 -12.81
N PHE A 183 -6.62 11.72 -11.60
CA PHE A 183 -5.77 12.87 -11.35
C PHE A 183 -4.77 12.61 -10.24
N LEU A 184 -3.61 13.27 -10.33
CA LEU A 184 -2.60 13.35 -9.27
C LEU A 184 -2.74 14.73 -8.61
N VAL A 185 -3.25 14.78 -7.37
CA VAL A 185 -3.60 16.02 -6.70
C VAL A 185 -2.76 16.21 -5.45
N PRO A 186 -2.09 17.38 -5.25
CA PRO A 186 -1.47 17.71 -3.98
C PRO A 186 -2.52 17.82 -2.87
N MET A 187 -2.25 17.25 -1.70
CA MET A 187 -3.19 17.27 -0.57
C MET A 187 -3.27 18.62 0.14
N ASP A 188 -2.31 19.52 -0.12
CA ASP A 188 -2.27 20.90 0.36
C ASP A 188 -2.91 21.90 -0.62
N SER A 189 -3.54 21.41 -1.70
CA SER A 189 -4.23 22.29 -2.67
C SER A 189 -5.36 23.05 -1.98
N PRO A 190 -5.52 24.35 -2.29
CA PRO A 190 -6.67 25.13 -1.80
C PRO A 190 -7.99 24.43 -2.14
N GLY A 191 -8.88 24.32 -1.15
CA GLY A 191 -10.18 23.63 -1.30
C GLY A 191 -10.15 22.14 -0.95
N VAL A 192 -9.01 21.55 -0.61
CA VAL A 192 -8.91 20.20 -0.07
C VAL A 192 -9.02 20.26 1.45
N GLU A 193 -10.03 19.59 2.01
CA GLU A 193 -10.23 19.46 3.45
C GLU A 193 -10.19 17.99 3.87
N VAL A 194 -9.27 17.62 4.78
CA VAL A 194 -9.13 16.24 5.29
C VAL A 194 -9.72 16.14 6.69
N LYS A 195 -10.72 15.25 6.86
CA LYS A 195 -11.35 14.96 8.17
C LYS A 195 -11.03 13.53 8.61
N PRO A 196 -10.11 13.33 9.55
CA PRO A 196 -9.77 12.00 10.04
C PRO A 196 -10.97 11.29 10.69
N ILE A 197 -11.18 10.03 10.34
CA ILE A 197 -12.20 9.17 10.93
C ILE A 197 -11.56 8.36 12.05
N LYS A 198 -12.11 8.46 13.26
CA LYS A 198 -11.67 7.65 14.40
C LYS A 198 -12.32 6.27 14.32
N ASN A 199 -11.52 5.21 14.29
CA ASN A 199 -12.00 3.83 14.33
C ASN A 199 -12.29 3.39 15.78
N MET A 200 -12.83 2.17 15.96
CA MET A 200 -13.17 1.63 17.27
C MET A 200 -11.95 1.35 18.18
N ALA A 201 -10.75 1.24 17.62
CA ALA A 201 -9.50 1.12 18.36
C ALA A 201 -8.94 2.49 18.80
N GLY A 202 -9.53 3.60 18.34
CA GLY A 202 -9.09 4.95 18.64
C GLY A 202 -8.15 5.57 17.61
N ASP A 203 -7.72 4.79 16.62
CA ASP A 203 -6.81 5.25 15.57
C ASP A 203 -7.52 6.11 14.52
N LYS A 204 -6.76 6.93 13.81
CA LYS A 204 -7.24 7.84 12.77
C LYS A 204 -6.54 7.57 11.43
N HIS A 205 -6.49 6.30 11.01
CA HIS A 205 -5.84 5.90 9.76
C HIS A 205 -6.63 6.26 8.51
N PHE A 206 -7.96 6.43 8.65
CA PHE A 206 -8.85 6.76 7.56
C PHE A 206 -9.29 8.21 7.64
N ALA A 207 -9.64 8.77 6.50
CA ALA A 207 -10.24 10.10 6.45
C ALA A 207 -11.37 10.17 5.43
N GLU A 208 -12.23 11.13 5.66
CA GLU A 208 -13.08 11.80 4.68
C GLU A 208 -12.30 12.95 4.06
N ILE A 209 -12.44 13.14 2.75
CA ILE A 209 -11.80 14.26 2.04
C ILE A 209 -12.87 15.00 1.25
N PHE A 210 -12.93 16.31 1.45
CA PHE A 210 -13.81 17.20 0.72
C PHE A 210 -12.99 18.00 -0.28
N PHE A 211 -13.54 18.16 -1.47
CA PHE A 211 -13.00 18.96 -2.56
C PHE A 211 -13.99 20.04 -2.87
N THR A 212 -13.60 21.30 -2.70
CA THR A 212 -14.45 22.46 -2.98
C THR A 212 -13.66 23.39 -3.91
N ASP A 213 -14.09 23.45 -5.16
CA ASP A 213 -13.47 24.25 -6.22
C ASP A 213 -11.95 24.07 -6.33
N VAL A 214 -11.48 22.83 -6.13
CA VAL A 214 -10.05 22.51 -6.22
C VAL A 214 -9.58 22.60 -7.67
N GLN A 215 -8.62 23.48 -7.93
CA GLN A 215 -8.03 23.65 -9.26
C GLN A 215 -6.92 22.62 -9.48
N VAL A 216 -7.13 21.71 -10.42
CA VAL A 216 -6.17 20.67 -10.79
C VAL A 216 -5.68 20.92 -12.21
N PRO A 217 -4.39 21.25 -12.41
CA PRO A 217 -3.83 21.49 -13.74
C PRO A 217 -4.03 20.30 -14.68
N VAL A 218 -4.19 20.55 -15.97
CA VAL A 218 -4.39 19.48 -16.98
C VAL A 218 -3.23 18.50 -16.99
N GLU A 219 -2.01 18.97 -16.76
CA GLU A 219 -0.80 18.12 -16.67
C GLU A 219 -0.80 17.16 -15.49
N ASN A 220 -1.66 17.34 -14.48
CA ASN A 220 -1.82 16.42 -13.37
C ASN A 220 -2.84 15.29 -13.67
N ARG A 221 -3.43 15.26 -14.87
CA ARG A 221 -4.25 14.15 -15.31
C ARG A 221 -3.37 12.92 -15.60
N LEU A 222 -3.71 11.79 -15.04
CA LEU A 222 -3.04 10.52 -15.28
C LEU A 222 -3.79 9.72 -16.35
N GLY A 223 -3.16 9.49 -17.49
CA GLY A 223 -3.80 8.91 -18.66
C GLY A 223 -4.67 9.90 -19.44
N ALA A 224 -5.45 9.42 -20.42
CA ALA A 224 -6.38 10.25 -21.17
C ALA A 224 -7.67 10.52 -20.36
N GLU A 225 -8.38 11.58 -20.72
CA GLU A 225 -9.71 11.85 -20.17
C GLU A 225 -10.66 10.68 -20.48
N GLY A 226 -11.43 10.25 -19.49
CA GLY A 226 -12.32 9.09 -19.60
C GLY A 226 -11.63 7.73 -19.40
N GLU A 227 -10.30 7.66 -19.27
CA GLU A 227 -9.57 6.40 -19.07
C GLU A 227 -9.22 6.07 -17.61
N GLY A 228 -9.71 6.84 -16.66
CA GLY A 228 -9.41 6.64 -15.24
C GLY A 228 -9.78 5.23 -14.71
N TRP A 229 -10.79 4.61 -15.31
CA TRP A 229 -11.13 3.21 -14.97
C TRP A 229 -10.02 2.23 -15.37
N LYS A 230 -9.41 2.38 -16.53
CA LYS A 230 -8.28 1.54 -16.99
C LYS A 230 -7.09 1.70 -16.04
N VAL A 231 -6.75 2.94 -15.71
CA VAL A 231 -5.67 3.27 -14.76
C VAL A 231 -5.92 2.55 -13.42
N THR A 232 -7.16 2.61 -12.91
CA THR A 232 -7.54 1.97 -11.65
C THR A 232 -7.41 0.45 -11.70
N VAL A 233 -7.91 -0.19 -12.76
CA VAL A 233 -7.87 -1.66 -12.91
C VAL A 233 -6.43 -2.16 -12.99
N SER A 234 -5.56 -1.48 -13.76
CA SER A 234 -4.14 -1.82 -13.85
C SER A 234 -3.44 -1.67 -12.49
N ALA A 235 -3.66 -0.56 -11.79
CA ALA A 235 -3.10 -0.33 -10.45
C ALA A 235 -3.53 -1.41 -9.46
N LEU A 236 -4.82 -1.78 -9.42
CA LEU A 236 -5.35 -2.83 -8.53
C LEU A 236 -4.85 -4.24 -8.89
N ALA A 237 -4.50 -4.52 -10.14
CA ALA A 237 -3.93 -5.80 -10.54
C ALA A 237 -2.55 -6.03 -9.87
N ASN A 238 -1.74 -4.98 -9.74
CA ASN A 238 -0.44 -5.03 -9.05
C ASN A 238 -0.56 -5.24 -7.53
N GLU A 239 -1.62 -4.73 -6.90
CA GLU A 239 -1.89 -4.95 -5.47
C GLU A 239 -2.06 -6.44 -5.13
N ARG A 240 -2.82 -7.17 -5.94
CA ARG A 240 -3.15 -8.59 -5.68
C ARG A 240 -1.92 -9.49 -5.61
N SER A 241 -0.78 -9.06 -6.13
CA SER A 241 0.50 -9.75 -6.01
C SER A 241 1.18 -9.55 -4.64
N SER A 242 0.64 -8.73 -3.73
CA SER A 242 1.22 -8.45 -2.42
C SER A 242 0.90 -9.54 -1.38
N ILE A 243 1.38 -10.76 -1.60
CA ILE A 243 1.19 -11.94 -0.76
C ILE A 243 2.14 -11.90 0.47
N GLY A 244 2.15 -10.83 1.24
CA GLY A 244 3.09 -10.74 2.39
C GLY A 244 2.48 -10.99 3.78
N GLU A 245 1.15 -11.07 3.89
CA GLU A 245 0.49 -11.09 5.21
C GLU A 245 0.52 -12.46 5.91
N VAL A 246 0.62 -13.55 5.15
CA VAL A 246 0.59 -14.92 5.72
C VAL A 246 1.76 -15.16 6.67
N THR A 247 2.96 -14.74 6.31
CA THR A 247 4.16 -14.90 7.13
C THR A 247 4.08 -14.12 8.45
N GLN A 248 3.49 -12.91 8.42
CA GLN A 248 3.24 -12.15 9.64
C GLN A 248 2.25 -12.86 10.57
N MET A 249 1.24 -13.55 10.02
CA MET A 249 0.29 -14.34 10.82
C MET A 249 0.98 -15.49 11.55
N PHE A 250 1.90 -16.20 10.89
CA PHE A 250 2.69 -17.26 11.54
C PHE A 250 3.58 -16.69 12.65
N SER A 251 4.26 -15.58 12.41
CA SER A 251 5.07 -14.90 13.42
C SER A 251 4.24 -14.48 14.65
N LYS A 252 3.05 -13.91 14.44
CA LYS A 252 2.13 -13.54 15.53
C LYS A 252 1.61 -14.77 16.30
N LEU A 253 1.42 -15.89 15.59
CA LEU A 253 1.02 -17.14 16.24
C LEU A 253 2.12 -17.67 17.16
N ASP A 254 3.38 -17.63 16.74
CA ASP A 254 4.49 -18.05 17.57
C ASP A 254 4.66 -17.14 18.78
N GLU A 255 4.50 -15.82 18.61
CA GLU A 255 4.42 -14.87 19.72
C GLU A 255 3.29 -15.22 20.72
N LEU A 256 2.11 -15.58 20.20
CA LEU A 256 1.00 -16.02 21.05
C LEU A 256 1.34 -17.29 21.81
N LYS A 257 1.96 -18.29 21.15
CA LYS A 257 2.41 -19.52 21.80
C LYS A 257 3.40 -19.22 22.94
N ASP A 258 4.35 -18.32 22.73
CA ASP A 258 5.33 -17.95 23.74
C ASP A 258 4.68 -17.15 24.88
N LEU A 259 3.73 -16.25 24.56
CA LEU A 259 2.97 -15.50 25.55
C LEU A 259 2.18 -16.43 26.46
N VAL A 260 1.44 -17.41 25.92
CA VAL A 260 0.63 -18.31 26.74
C VAL A 260 1.47 -19.29 27.57
N LYS A 261 2.69 -19.64 27.14
CA LYS A 261 3.63 -20.43 27.93
C LYS A 261 4.20 -19.63 29.12
N SER A 262 4.49 -18.34 28.90
CA SER A 262 5.08 -17.47 29.92
C SER A 262 4.05 -16.85 30.88
N THR A 263 2.80 -16.65 30.42
CA THR A 263 1.71 -16.10 31.24
C THR A 263 1.16 -17.15 32.19
N ARG A 264 0.85 -16.75 33.43
CA ARG A 264 0.24 -17.63 34.43
C ARG A 264 -1.19 -17.20 34.73
N VAL A 265 -2.10 -18.18 34.74
CA VAL A 265 -3.49 -18.05 35.15
C VAL A 265 -3.70 -18.98 36.38
N GLN A 266 -4.09 -18.40 37.50
CA GLN A 266 -4.24 -19.14 38.77
C GLN A 266 -3.01 -19.98 39.15
N GLY A 267 -1.80 -19.45 38.91
CA GLY A 267 -0.53 -20.10 39.25
C GLY A 267 -0.03 -21.16 38.23
N ARG A 268 -0.79 -21.48 37.18
CA ARG A 268 -0.42 -22.45 36.13
C ARG A 268 -0.13 -21.68 34.81
N PRO A 269 0.71 -22.21 33.91
CA PRO A 269 0.87 -21.65 32.58
C PRO A 269 -0.48 -21.53 31.86
N ALA A 270 -0.75 -20.39 31.22
CA ALA A 270 -1.99 -20.17 30.47
C ALA A 270 -2.19 -21.21 29.34
N ALA A 271 -1.11 -21.77 28.82
CA ALA A 271 -1.14 -22.87 27.84
C ALA A 271 -1.83 -24.16 28.34
N GLU A 272 -1.92 -24.33 29.66
CA GLU A 272 -2.60 -25.48 30.30
C GLU A 272 -4.08 -25.21 30.59
N ASP A 273 -4.53 -23.96 30.42
CA ASP A 273 -5.92 -23.58 30.68
C ASP A 273 -6.83 -24.12 29.55
N PRO A 274 -7.87 -24.93 29.89
CA PRO A 274 -8.78 -25.47 28.89
C PRO A 274 -9.56 -24.43 28.06
N ALA A 275 -9.68 -23.17 28.55
CA ALA A 275 -10.35 -22.09 27.84
C ALA A 275 -9.41 -21.41 26.81
N VAL A 276 -8.11 -21.37 27.07
CA VAL A 276 -7.11 -20.72 26.19
C VAL A 276 -6.79 -21.58 24.97
N ARG A 277 -6.65 -22.89 25.15
CA ARG A 277 -6.26 -23.83 24.11
C ARG A 277 -7.24 -23.91 22.92
N PRO A 278 -8.57 -23.99 23.10
CA PRO A 278 -9.53 -23.96 21.99
C PRO A 278 -9.55 -22.66 21.23
N VAL A 279 -9.36 -21.51 21.88
CA VAL A 279 -9.33 -20.19 21.24
C VAL A 279 -8.17 -20.11 20.26
N SER A 280 -6.98 -20.54 20.66
CA SER A 280 -5.80 -20.59 19.79
C SER A 280 -6.04 -21.47 18.57
N TYR A 281 -6.65 -22.67 18.76
CA TYR A 281 -6.97 -23.58 17.68
C TYR A 281 -8.04 -23.01 16.73
N THR A 282 -9.06 -22.37 17.26
CA THR A 282 -10.15 -21.77 16.48
C THR A 282 -9.64 -20.69 15.55
N HIS A 283 -8.78 -19.79 16.04
CA HIS A 283 -8.20 -18.71 15.22
C HIS A 283 -7.22 -19.24 14.15
N LEU A 284 -6.58 -20.38 14.38
CA LEU A 284 -5.72 -21.03 13.41
C LEU A 284 -6.47 -21.73 12.27
N THR A 285 -7.64 -22.31 12.56
CA THR A 285 -8.33 -23.22 11.63
C THR A 285 -9.51 -22.57 10.91
N LEU A 286 -10.06 -21.46 11.40
CA LEU A 286 -11.18 -20.76 10.75
C LEU A 286 -10.88 -20.30 9.30
N PRO A 287 -9.68 -19.79 8.97
CA PRO A 287 -9.36 -19.44 7.58
C PRO A 287 -9.34 -20.64 6.63
N THR A 288 -8.93 -21.82 7.11
CA THR A 288 -8.80 -23.03 6.27
C THR A 288 -10.12 -23.75 6.01
N LYS A 289 -11.13 -23.62 6.88
CA LYS A 289 -12.46 -24.22 6.67
C LYS A 289 -13.39 -23.43 5.75
N ARG A 290 -13.05 -22.21 5.38
CA ARG A 290 -13.84 -21.39 4.43
C ARG A 290 -13.41 -21.51 2.98
N ILE A 291 -12.41 -22.32 2.67
CA ILE A 291 -11.87 -22.50 1.30
C ILE A 291 -12.33 -23.86 0.70
N VAL A 292 -13.24 -24.58 1.37
CA VAL A 292 -13.87 -25.79 0.81
C VAL A 292 -15.34 -25.55 0.55
#